data_ab211c85f1743f9cc211fc44395625f6
#
_entry.id   ab211c85f1743f9cc211fc44395625f6
#
_cell.length_a   1.000
_cell.length_b   1.000
_cell.length_c   1.000
_cell.angle_alpha   90.00
_cell.angle_beta   90.00
_cell.angle_gamma   90.00
#
_symmetry.space_group_name_H-M   'P 1'
#
loop_
_entity.id
_entity.type
_entity.pdbx_description
1 polymer ?
#
loop_
_entity_poly.entity_id
_entity_poly.type
_entity_poly.pdbx_seq_one_letter_code
_entity_poly.pdbx_strand_id
1 'polypeptide(L)'
;MNLPNRSALSALPTLAGLSDALARGEMTPDTLIERALQRAQDADCAHIFCTLDATRIQKAAAQATQRRQAGQALGAFDGIAVSWKDLFDQAGEITGVASLTTRDDAPKLRDALCVAQLKAAGMIAFGRTNMTEFAFSGLGVNPNFGTPVNAWSQGEALAPGGSSAGAALSVARGIVPVAMGSDTSGSVRIPAALNGLAGFKPSSARVSCIGVWALAPTLDSVGPLAHTVEDICLLIRLLAVDADAAPASKAGGAAIIRVVVPEGVWTEDVEPQIQRAFEHSLVRLKQAGAEIIRKPLHALDRVASLFSEYGTLVGIEAWHLHQEALTRAHLMDAQVAKRLQANAAYPLQNLSLLLDWRMRLQRMLAEELQGALLLMPTTAIDAPPLRRLEEDEAFFVKANRRMLRNTMACSFLDLPGLTFPTGINDNGLPAALLVSAESGRDEAVLGAGQAMARWLTGDQPLNEKR
;
A
#
# COMPACT_ATOMS: atom_id res chain seq x y z
N MET A 1 -1.03 -6.32 28.11
CA MET A 1 -1.06 -5.01 27.47
C MET A 1 -2.52 -4.64 27.25
N ASN A 2 -2.98 -3.51 27.80
CA ASN A 2 -4.31 -2.99 27.48
C ASN A 2 -4.28 -2.46 26.05
N LEU A 3 -4.97 -3.14 25.14
CA LEU A 3 -5.11 -2.67 23.77
C LEU A 3 -6.03 -1.42 23.74
N PRO A 4 -5.72 -0.41 22.92
CA PRO A 4 -6.44 0.85 22.94
C PRO A 4 -7.90 0.66 22.52
N ASN A 5 -8.76 1.46 23.13
CA ASN A 5 -10.18 1.53 22.80
C ASN A 5 -10.36 2.07 21.36
N ARG A 6 -11.26 1.50 20.58
CA ARG A 6 -11.59 1.89 19.19
C ARG A 6 -11.94 3.38 18.99
N SER A 7 -12.29 4.09 20.07
CA SER A 7 -12.58 5.54 20.02
C SER A 7 -11.38 6.43 19.68
N ALA A 8 -10.16 5.86 19.58
CA ALA A 8 -8.94 6.59 19.24
C ALA A 8 -8.60 6.62 17.74
N LEU A 9 -9.40 6.00 16.87
CA LEU A 9 -9.22 6.08 15.41
C LEU A 9 -9.89 7.35 14.89
N SER A 10 -9.32 8.53 15.20
CA SER A 10 -9.77 9.78 14.58
C SER A 10 -9.10 9.92 13.22
N ALA A 11 -9.88 9.83 12.15
CA ALA A 11 -9.37 10.17 10.82
C ALA A 11 -9.01 11.66 10.79
N LEU A 12 -7.82 11.97 10.25
CA LEU A 12 -7.50 13.35 9.89
C LEU A 12 -8.42 13.81 8.76
N PRO A 13 -8.69 15.12 8.64
CA PRO A 13 -9.37 15.66 7.46
C PRO A 13 -8.64 15.22 6.17
N THR A 14 -9.36 15.13 5.06
CA THR A 14 -8.79 14.83 3.75
C THR A 14 -7.71 15.84 3.36
N LEU A 15 -6.85 15.50 2.42
CA LEU A 15 -5.85 16.43 1.89
C LEU A 15 -6.48 17.74 1.41
N ALA A 16 -7.62 17.65 0.73
CA ALA A 16 -8.36 18.84 0.31
C ALA A 16 -8.83 19.65 1.50
N GLY A 17 -9.43 19.01 2.51
CA GLY A 17 -9.89 19.69 3.73
C GLY A 17 -8.77 20.35 4.52
N LEU A 18 -7.60 19.69 4.63
CA LEU A 18 -6.42 20.27 5.26
C LEU A 18 -5.87 21.45 4.46
N SER A 19 -5.79 21.31 3.14
CA SER A 19 -5.36 22.39 2.24
C SER A 19 -6.26 23.63 2.39
N ASP A 20 -7.57 23.45 2.42
CA ASP A 20 -8.54 24.52 2.59
C ASP A 20 -8.42 25.19 3.97
N ALA A 21 -8.26 24.40 5.04
CA ALA A 21 -8.08 24.93 6.40
C ALA A 21 -6.79 25.76 6.54
N LEU A 22 -5.69 25.28 5.92
CA LEU A 22 -4.42 26.03 5.85
C LEU A 22 -4.56 27.32 5.02
N ALA A 23 -5.31 27.28 3.90
CA ALA A 23 -5.54 28.44 3.05
C ALA A 23 -6.40 29.52 3.75
N ARG A 24 -7.37 29.10 4.59
CA ARG A 24 -8.19 30.01 5.38
C ARG A 24 -7.51 30.49 6.69
N GLY A 25 -6.32 29.97 7.02
CA GLY A 25 -5.64 30.30 8.27
C GLY A 25 -6.29 29.71 9.54
N GLU A 26 -7.17 28.72 9.39
CA GLU A 26 -7.83 28.02 10.51
C GLU A 26 -6.84 27.14 11.30
N MET A 27 -5.75 26.78 10.66
CA MET A 27 -4.62 26.06 11.23
C MET A 27 -3.30 26.44 10.54
N THR A 28 -2.19 26.10 11.16
CA THR A 28 -0.84 26.32 10.60
C THR A 28 -0.12 25.01 10.40
N PRO A 29 0.90 24.95 9.51
CA PRO A 29 1.80 23.80 9.43
C PRO A 29 2.42 23.42 10.78
N ASP A 30 2.82 24.39 11.60
CA ASP A 30 3.38 24.14 12.94
C ASP A 30 2.40 23.39 13.83
N THR A 31 1.11 23.83 13.88
CA THR A 31 0.10 23.16 14.71
C THR A 31 -0.25 21.76 14.20
N LEU A 32 -0.24 21.54 12.88
CA LEU A 32 -0.43 20.21 12.31
C LEU A 32 0.71 19.26 12.70
N ILE A 33 1.93 19.71 12.55
CA ILE A 33 3.11 18.90 12.85
C ILE A 33 3.25 18.63 14.34
N GLU A 34 2.96 19.61 15.21
CA GLU A 34 2.96 19.41 16.66
C GLU A 34 2.00 18.30 17.08
N ARG A 35 0.76 18.33 16.58
CA ARG A 35 -0.24 17.28 16.82
C ARG A 35 0.23 15.91 16.29
N ALA A 36 0.82 15.88 15.09
CA ALA A 36 1.32 14.65 14.50
C ALA A 36 2.47 14.04 15.33
N LEU A 37 3.42 14.87 15.79
CA LEU A 37 4.53 14.45 16.66
C LEU A 37 4.03 13.96 18.02
N GLN A 38 3.04 14.65 18.61
CA GLN A 38 2.41 14.21 19.85
C GLN A 38 1.72 12.85 19.68
N ARG A 39 0.91 12.70 18.62
CA ARG A 39 0.19 11.43 18.31
C ARG A 39 1.15 10.28 18.07
N ALA A 40 2.29 10.52 17.43
CA ALA A 40 3.31 9.49 17.19
C ALA A 40 3.95 8.93 18.47
N GLN A 41 3.83 9.63 19.62
CA GLN A 41 4.35 9.20 20.91
C GLN A 41 3.36 8.34 21.72
N ASP A 42 2.10 8.24 21.28
CA ASP A 42 1.10 7.44 21.97
C ASP A 42 1.46 5.95 21.94
N ALA A 43 1.08 5.22 22.99
CA ALA A 43 1.45 3.81 23.16
C ALA A 43 0.96 2.90 22.04
N ASP A 44 -0.18 3.23 21.40
CA ASP A 44 -0.76 2.47 20.29
C ASP A 44 -0.07 2.77 18.93
N CYS A 45 0.87 3.73 18.92
CA CYS A 45 1.71 4.09 17.78
C CYS A 45 3.14 3.51 17.88
N ALA A 46 3.40 2.65 18.88
CA ALA A 46 4.69 2.01 19.04
C ALA A 46 5.11 1.26 17.75
N HIS A 47 6.39 1.34 17.42
CA HIS A 47 7.03 0.65 16.28
C HIS A 47 6.54 1.08 14.87
N ILE A 48 5.75 2.17 14.75
CA ILE A 48 5.32 2.67 13.43
C ILE A 48 6.50 3.27 12.64
N PHE A 49 7.43 3.91 13.31
CA PHE A 49 8.60 4.54 12.68
C PHE A 49 9.91 3.86 13.06
N CYS A 50 10.78 3.66 12.07
CA CYS A 50 12.18 3.30 12.28
C CYS A 50 12.98 4.54 12.70
N THR A 51 12.67 5.70 12.11
CA THR A 51 13.35 6.97 12.39
C THR A 51 12.35 8.12 12.34
N LEU A 52 12.40 8.99 13.36
CA LEU A 52 11.57 10.19 13.48
C LEU A 52 12.42 11.32 14.05
N ASP A 53 12.87 12.25 13.20
CA ASP A 53 13.64 13.44 13.60
C ASP A 53 12.71 14.63 13.83
N ALA A 54 12.24 14.78 15.07
CA ALA A 54 11.32 15.85 15.45
C ALA A 54 11.89 17.26 15.17
N THR A 55 13.20 17.48 15.38
CA THR A 55 13.84 18.78 15.16
C THR A 55 13.79 19.18 13.69
N ARG A 56 14.13 18.26 12.79
CA ARG A 56 14.07 18.49 11.35
C ARG A 56 12.65 18.73 10.87
N ILE A 57 11.70 17.95 11.36
CA ILE A 57 10.28 18.05 11.00
C ILE A 57 9.69 19.39 11.44
N GLN A 58 9.94 19.82 12.69
CA GLN A 58 9.51 21.11 13.23
C GLN A 58 10.13 22.29 12.45
N LYS A 59 11.41 22.20 12.10
CA LYS A 59 12.06 23.24 11.26
C LYS A 59 11.39 23.38 9.90
N ALA A 60 11.04 22.25 9.26
CA ALA A 60 10.32 22.27 7.98
C ALA A 60 8.90 22.87 8.13
N ALA A 61 8.20 22.60 9.23
CA ALA A 61 6.89 23.17 9.53
C ALA A 61 6.96 24.69 9.71
N ALA A 62 7.92 25.18 10.50
CA ALA A 62 8.12 26.62 10.69
C ALA A 62 8.42 27.35 9.37
N GLN A 63 9.22 26.75 8.49
CA GLN A 63 9.48 27.30 7.16
C GLN A 63 8.22 27.35 6.31
N ALA A 64 7.38 26.31 6.33
CA ALA A 64 6.11 26.27 5.60
C ALA A 64 5.13 27.32 6.16
N THR A 65 5.06 27.50 7.48
CA THR A 65 4.27 28.55 8.14
C THR A 65 4.68 29.93 7.67
N GLN A 66 5.99 30.22 7.65
CA GLN A 66 6.52 31.51 7.17
C GLN A 66 6.17 31.74 5.68
N ARG A 67 6.31 30.73 4.81
CA ARG A 67 5.93 30.86 3.40
C ARG A 67 4.45 31.19 3.25
N ARG A 68 3.58 30.48 3.97
CA ARG A 68 2.13 30.74 3.91
C ARG A 68 1.76 32.13 4.41
N GLN A 69 2.34 32.60 5.50
CA GLN A 69 2.15 33.95 6.03
C GLN A 69 2.62 35.03 5.04
N ALA A 70 3.68 34.76 4.28
CA ALA A 70 4.20 35.66 3.25
C ALA A 70 3.43 35.56 1.91
N GLY A 71 2.41 34.70 1.78
CA GLY A 71 1.74 34.46 0.50
C GLY A 71 2.61 33.72 -0.53
N GLN A 72 3.64 33.00 -0.09
CA GLN A 72 4.64 32.31 -0.91
C GLN A 72 4.55 30.78 -0.75
N ALA A 73 3.37 30.22 -0.52
CA ALA A 73 3.17 28.79 -0.44
C ALA A 73 3.63 28.09 -1.74
N LEU A 74 4.35 26.98 -1.60
CA LEU A 74 4.87 26.18 -2.74
C LEU A 74 3.77 25.48 -3.53
N GLY A 75 2.61 25.27 -2.91
CA GLY A 75 1.44 24.64 -3.51
C GLY A 75 0.33 24.45 -2.51
N ALA A 76 -0.74 23.81 -2.94
CA ALA A 76 -1.93 23.56 -2.10
C ALA A 76 -1.58 22.75 -0.84
N PHE A 77 -0.62 21.83 -0.93
CA PHE A 77 -0.23 20.92 0.14
C PHE A 77 1.03 21.38 0.92
N ASP A 78 1.49 22.62 0.73
CA ASP A 78 2.64 23.15 1.47
C ASP A 78 2.38 23.12 2.98
N GLY A 79 3.24 22.42 3.72
CA GLY A 79 3.14 22.23 5.17
C GLY A 79 2.31 21.01 5.63
N ILE A 80 1.76 20.22 4.72
CA ILE A 80 1.08 18.95 5.06
C ILE A 80 2.12 17.82 5.13
N ALA A 81 2.02 16.99 6.20
CA ALA A 81 2.92 15.86 6.42
C ALA A 81 2.65 14.68 5.50
N VAL A 82 3.73 13.99 5.08
CA VAL A 82 3.70 12.69 4.41
C VAL A 82 4.76 11.78 5.02
N SER A 83 4.41 10.56 5.40
CA SER A 83 5.38 9.57 5.89
C SER A 83 5.89 8.68 4.75
N TRP A 84 7.08 8.11 4.93
CA TRP A 84 7.80 7.38 3.91
C TRP A 84 8.22 6.00 4.42
N LYS A 85 7.90 4.95 3.70
CA LYS A 85 8.45 3.62 3.98
C LYS A 85 9.98 3.66 3.98
N ASP A 86 10.63 2.93 4.88
CA ASP A 86 12.08 2.99 5.12
C ASP A 86 12.94 2.43 3.97
N LEU A 87 12.47 2.53 2.75
CA LEU A 87 13.18 2.14 1.52
C LEU A 87 13.35 3.28 0.51
N PHE A 88 12.85 4.48 0.82
CA PHE A 88 13.03 5.65 -0.04
C PHE A 88 14.32 6.37 0.34
N ASP A 89 15.15 6.69 -0.65
CA ASP A 89 16.31 7.55 -0.43
C ASP A 89 15.85 8.95 -0.06
N GLN A 90 16.42 9.47 1.02
CA GLN A 90 16.28 10.86 1.45
C GLN A 90 17.67 11.43 1.68
N ALA A 91 17.96 12.59 1.11
CA ALA A 91 19.26 13.24 1.21
C ALA A 91 19.66 13.46 2.68
N GLY A 92 20.87 13.00 3.04
CA GLY A 92 21.42 13.08 4.40
C GLY A 92 20.97 11.96 5.33
N GLU A 93 20.17 10.97 4.86
CA GLU A 93 19.69 9.83 5.67
C GLU A 93 20.16 8.49 5.08
N ILE A 94 20.25 7.47 5.95
CA ILE A 94 20.48 6.09 5.54
C ILE A 94 19.14 5.50 5.08
N THR A 95 19.13 4.77 3.96
CA THR A 95 18.00 3.95 3.53
C THR A 95 18.10 2.60 4.23
N GLY A 96 17.36 2.45 5.34
CA GLY A 96 17.53 1.35 6.29
C GLY A 96 16.85 0.04 5.90
N VAL A 97 15.83 0.08 5.04
CA VAL A 97 14.94 -1.05 4.67
C VAL A 97 14.46 -1.88 5.86
N ALA A 98 14.38 -1.22 7.02
CA ALA A 98 14.08 -1.82 8.32
C ALA A 98 14.92 -3.08 8.61
N SER A 99 16.22 -3.02 8.27
CA SER A 99 17.20 -4.09 8.45
C SER A 99 18.40 -3.63 9.28
N LEU A 100 18.89 -4.49 10.15
CA LEU A 100 20.14 -4.24 10.87
C LEU A 100 21.37 -4.39 9.98
N THR A 101 21.23 -5.02 8.80
CA THR A 101 22.34 -5.21 7.85
C THR A 101 22.75 -3.91 7.15
N THR A 102 21.92 -2.89 7.15
CA THR A 102 22.16 -1.61 6.46
C THR A 102 22.53 -0.46 7.41
N ARG A 103 22.63 -0.74 8.74
CA ARG A 103 22.85 0.31 9.76
C ARG A 103 24.11 1.14 9.56
N ASP A 104 25.14 0.54 8.96
CA ASP A 104 26.45 1.17 8.74
C ASP A 104 26.62 1.69 7.31
N ASP A 105 25.53 1.71 6.51
CA ASP A 105 25.56 2.27 5.17
C ASP A 105 25.76 3.79 5.20
N ALA A 106 26.30 4.34 4.11
CA ALA A 106 26.45 5.78 4.00
C ALA A 106 25.08 6.47 3.77
N PRO A 107 24.87 7.67 4.34
CA PRO A 107 23.72 8.49 4.04
C PRO A 107 23.61 8.78 2.54
N LYS A 108 22.40 8.83 2.03
CA LYS A 108 22.13 9.10 0.62
C LYS A 108 22.42 10.56 0.27
N LEU A 109 22.95 10.79 -0.93
CA LEU A 109 23.30 12.13 -1.39
C LEU A 109 22.10 12.88 -1.99
N ARG A 110 21.07 12.16 -2.42
CA ARG A 110 19.89 12.72 -3.11
C ARG A 110 18.62 12.05 -2.62
N ASP A 111 17.53 12.80 -2.71
CA ASP A 111 16.19 12.25 -2.53
C ASP A 111 15.83 11.30 -3.68
N ALA A 112 15.01 10.29 -3.40
CA ALA A 112 14.27 9.58 -4.43
C ALA A 112 13.40 10.56 -5.21
N LEU A 113 13.15 10.30 -6.51
CA LEU A 113 12.45 11.27 -7.35
C LEU A 113 11.06 11.61 -6.80
N CYS A 114 10.29 10.61 -6.35
CA CYS A 114 8.97 10.84 -5.75
C CYS A 114 9.05 11.63 -4.43
N VAL A 115 10.11 11.46 -3.64
CA VAL A 115 10.36 12.26 -2.42
C VAL A 115 10.61 13.72 -2.81
N ALA A 116 11.48 13.95 -3.80
CA ALA A 116 11.79 15.28 -4.30
C ALA A 116 10.54 15.99 -4.86
N GLN A 117 9.68 15.27 -5.60
CA GLN A 117 8.43 15.82 -6.15
C GLN A 117 7.48 16.30 -5.03
N LEU A 118 7.22 15.48 -3.99
CA LEU A 118 6.32 15.90 -2.90
C LEU A 118 6.93 17.00 -2.03
N LYS A 119 8.26 16.99 -1.81
CA LYS A 119 8.95 18.11 -1.15
C LYS A 119 8.85 19.40 -1.97
N ALA A 120 8.97 19.31 -3.30
CA ALA A 120 8.80 20.47 -4.20
C ALA A 120 7.37 21.04 -4.17
N ALA A 121 6.36 20.20 -3.95
CA ALA A 121 4.98 20.62 -3.69
C ALA A 121 4.76 21.20 -2.27
N GLY A 122 5.83 21.26 -1.45
CA GLY A 122 5.82 21.80 -0.10
C GLY A 122 5.44 20.80 1.00
N MET A 123 5.22 19.52 0.67
CA MET A 123 4.90 18.52 1.69
C MET A 123 6.10 18.24 2.61
N ILE A 124 5.81 18.01 3.89
CA ILE A 124 6.80 17.77 4.93
C ILE A 124 7.07 16.28 5.07
N ALA A 125 8.31 15.84 4.86
CA ALA A 125 8.72 14.47 5.14
C ALA A 125 8.70 14.21 6.65
N PHE A 126 7.75 13.36 7.10
CA PHE A 126 7.42 13.14 8.52
C PHE A 126 8.12 11.91 9.13
N GLY A 127 9.07 11.33 8.55
CA GLY A 127 9.75 10.18 9.14
C GLY A 127 9.71 8.93 8.25
N ARG A 128 10.54 7.98 8.65
CA ARG A 128 10.75 6.71 7.96
C ARG A 128 9.97 5.62 8.66
N THR A 129 8.96 5.08 7.99
CA THR A 129 8.06 4.12 8.60
C THR A 129 8.61 2.69 8.54
N ASN A 130 8.33 1.96 9.61
CA ASN A 130 8.67 0.54 9.72
C ASN A 130 8.02 -0.30 8.62
N MET A 131 8.67 -1.37 8.26
CA MET A 131 8.27 -2.26 7.18
C MET A 131 8.78 -3.68 7.45
N THR A 132 8.24 -4.67 6.75
CA THR A 132 8.92 -5.97 6.69
C THR A 132 10.31 -5.77 6.11
N GLU A 133 11.31 -6.37 6.73
CA GLU A 133 12.70 -6.30 6.29
C GLU A 133 12.83 -6.62 4.78
N PHE A 134 13.59 -5.81 4.04
CA PHE A 134 13.75 -5.88 2.57
C PHE A 134 12.44 -5.88 1.77
N ALA A 135 11.32 -5.46 2.37
CA ALA A 135 9.99 -5.53 1.76
C ALA A 135 9.50 -6.94 1.42
N PHE A 136 10.09 -8.02 2.00
CA PHE A 136 9.95 -9.38 1.51
C PHE A 136 8.92 -10.24 2.27
N SER A 137 7.80 -9.68 2.71
CA SER A 137 6.61 -10.40 3.20
C SER A 137 5.36 -9.51 3.13
N GLY A 138 4.18 -10.12 2.99
CA GLY A 138 2.87 -9.45 3.03
C GLY A 138 2.27 -9.31 4.43
N LEU A 139 2.94 -9.78 5.49
CA LEU A 139 2.38 -9.83 6.84
C LEU A 139 2.73 -8.62 7.72
N GLY A 140 3.81 -7.88 7.40
CA GLY A 140 4.19 -6.67 8.14
C GLY A 140 4.98 -6.94 9.42
N VAL A 141 5.43 -8.17 9.65
CA VAL A 141 6.24 -8.55 10.82
C VAL A 141 7.67 -8.06 10.64
N ASN A 142 8.26 -7.51 11.70
CA ASN A 142 9.68 -7.16 11.79
C ASN A 142 10.15 -7.27 13.24
N PRO A 143 10.80 -8.38 13.63
CA PRO A 143 11.24 -8.60 15.01
C PRO A 143 12.40 -7.67 15.41
N ASN A 144 13.23 -7.22 14.46
CA ASN A 144 14.41 -6.40 14.73
C ASN A 144 14.09 -4.94 15.08
N PHE A 145 12.99 -4.40 14.53
CA PHE A 145 12.51 -3.03 14.79
C PHE A 145 11.23 -2.99 15.61
N GLY A 146 10.73 -4.17 16.02
CA GLY A 146 9.41 -4.35 16.61
C GLY A 146 8.32 -4.34 15.53
N THR A 147 7.25 -5.12 15.76
CA THR A 147 6.11 -5.17 14.84
C THR A 147 5.02 -4.23 15.33
N PRO A 148 4.62 -3.21 14.55
CA PRO A 148 3.50 -2.38 14.94
C PRO A 148 2.18 -3.17 14.84
N VAL A 149 1.26 -2.92 15.76
CA VAL A 149 0.01 -3.68 15.87
C VAL A 149 -1.06 -3.09 14.95
N ASN A 150 -1.79 -3.96 14.24
CA ASN A 150 -2.90 -3.57 13.37
C ASN A 150 -3.87 -2.62 14.10
N ALA A 151 -4.35 -1.59 13.40
CA ALA A 151 -5.21 -0.55 13.97
C ALA A 151 -6.57 -1.07 14.48
N TRP A 152 -7.02 -2.21 14.00
CA TRP A 152 -8.30 -2.84 14.33
C TRP A 152 -8.19 -3.97 15.34
N SER A 153 -7.02 -4.20 15.93
CA SER A 153 -6.81 -5.20 16.96
C SER A 153 -7.68 -4.95 18.20
N GLN A 154 -8.32 -6.00 18.70
CA GLN A 154 -9.14 -5.98 19.92
C GLN A 154 -8.83 -7.22 20.74
N GLY A 155 -8.31 -7.04 21.94
CA GLY A 155 -7.95 -8.16 22.83
C GLY A 155 -6.70 -8.92 22.38
N GLU A 156 -6.57 -9.26 21.10
CA GLU A 156 -5.41 -9.94 20.52
C GLU A 156 -4.69 -9.03 19.52
N ALA A 157 -3.38 -9.04 19.54
CA ALA A 157 -2.55 -8.28 18.60
C ALA A 157 -2.56 -8.96 17.22
N LEU A 158 -3.04 -8.26 16.20
CA LEU A 158 -3.12 -8.73 14.82
C LEU A 158 -2.00 -8.12 13.96
N ALA A 159 -1.61 -8.84 12.93
CA ALA A 159 -0.63 -8.40 11.95
C ALA A 159 -1.12 -7.15 11.19
N PRO A 160 -0.25 -6.13 10.99
CA PRO A 160 -0.63 -4.90 10.31
C PRO A 160 -0.80 -5.07 8.79
N GLY A 161 -0.33 -6.20 8.25
CA GLY A 161 -0.13 -6.32 6.82
C GLY A 161 1.13 -5.59 6.34
N GLY A 162 1.69 -6.06 5.25
CA GLY A 162 2.98 -5.58 4.75
C GLY A 162 3.13 -5.66 3.23
N SER A 163 4.29 -5.22 2.85
CA SER A 163 5.46 -4.82 3.64
C SER A 163 5.40 -3.37 4.15
N SER A 164 4.50 -2.49 3.71
CA SER A 164 4.40 -1.08 4.11
C SER A 164 3.59 -0.90 5.41
N ALA A 165 3.91 -1.69 6.45
CA ALA A 165 3.16 -1.76 7.71
C ALA A 165 3.07 -0.41 8.43
N GLY A 166 4.21 0.22 8.70
CA GLY A 166 4.25 1.51 9.39
C GLY A 166 3.63 2.63 8.56
N ALA A 167 3.74 2.59 7.22
CA ALA A 167 3.09 3.56 6.34
C ALA A 167 1.56 3.50 6.50
N ALA A 168 0.97 2.31 6.44
CA ALA A 168 -0.47 2.16 6.67
C ALA A 168 -0.87 2.63 8.08
N LEU A 169 -0.12 2.23 9.10
CA LEU A 169 -0.46 2.58 10.47
C LEU A 169 -0.24 4.05 10.81
N SER A 170 0.71 4.75 10.18
CA SER A 170 0.87 6.19 10.35
C SER A 170 -0.37 6.97 9.88
N VAL A 171 -1.06 6.45 8.86
CA VAL A 171 -2.34 6.99 8.38
C VAL A 171 -3.49 6.51 9.26
N ALA A 172 -3.64 5.19 9.46
CA ALA A 172 -4.76 4.61 10.20
C ALA A 172 -4.85 5.10 11.66
N ARG A 173 -3.71 5.46 12.27
CA ARG A 173 -3.63 6.02 13.62
C ARG A 173 -3.73 7.55 13.65
N GLY A 174 -3.98 8.20 12.51
CA GLY A 174 -4.16 9.64 12.43
C GLY A 174 -2.91 10.47 12.75
N ILE A 175 -1.72 9.93 12.49
CA ILE A 175 -0.45 10.68 12.64
C ILE A 175 -0.26 11.61 11.45
N VAL A 176 -0.38 11.07 10.23
CA VAL A 176 -0.28 11.80 8.98
C VAL A 176 -1.48 11.50 8.09
N PRO A 177 -1.92 12.43 7.23
CA PRO A 177 -3.08 12.20 6.36
C PRO A 177 -2.79 11.19 5.24
N VAL A 178 -1.54 11.09 4.83
CA VAL A 178 -1.09 10.24 3.72
C VAL A 178 0.30 9.67 3.96
N ALA A 179 0.56 8.50 3.37
CA ALA A 179 1.86 7.84 3.42
C ALA A 179 2.25 7.30 2.04
N MET A 180 3.56 7.14 1.82
CA MET A 180 4.09 6.51 0.63
C MET A 180 4.71 5.15 0.95
N GLY A 181 4.32 4.15 0.17
CA GLY A 181 4.84 2.78 0.24
C GLY A 181 5.36 2.28 -1.11
N SER A 182 5.88 1.07 -1.12
CA SER A 182 6.19 0.32 -2.34
C SER A 182 5.29 -0.90 -2.43
N ASP A 183 4.91 -1.29 -3.63
CA ASP A 183 4.09 -2.47 -3.91
C ASP A 183 4.72 -3.32 -5.02
N THR A 184 5.33 -4.41 -4.63
CA THR A 184 5.91 -5.41 -5.56
C THR A 184 4.92 -6.56 -5.80
N SER A 185 4.20 -6.97 -4.73
CA SER A 185 3.26 -8.10 -4.76
C SER A 185 1.98 -7.84 -3.94
N GLY A 186 1.74 -6.59 -3.52
CA GLY A 186 0.60 -6.21 -2.68
C GLY A 186 0.99 -5.32 -1.51
N SER A 187 2.24 -4.87 -1.43
CA SER A 187 2.79 -4.23 -0.22
C SER A 187 2.28 -2.82 0.09
N VAL A 188 1.45 -2.21 -0.74
CA VAL A 188 0.62 -1.03 -0.44
C VAL A 188 -0.82 -1.47 -0.20
N ARG A 189 -1.35 -2.33 -1.09
CA ARG A 189 -2.75 -2.75 -1.09
C ARG A 189 -3.12 -3.61 0.11
N ILE A 190 -2.27 -4.56 0.51
CA ILE A 190 -2.52 -5.44 1.67
C ILE A 190 -2.61 -4.64 2.99
N PRO A 191 -1.59 -3.85 3.39
CA PRO A 191 -1.67 -3.12 4.65
C PRO A 191 -2.78 -2.05 4.63
N ALA A 192 -3.11 -1.45 3.48
CA ALA A 192 -4.27 -0.59 3.33
C ALA A 192 -5.57 -1.35 3.62
N ALA A 193 -5.79 -2.51 2.98
CA ALA A 193 -6.98 -3.33 3.19
C ALA A 193 -7.17 -3.74 4.66
N LEU A 194 -6.11 -4.23 5.31
CA LEU A 194 -6.17 -4.71 6.69
C LEU A 194 -6.34 -3.60 7.74
N ASN A 195 -6.05 -2.35 7.38
CA ASN A 195 -6.19 -1.20 8.29
C ASN A 195 -7.34 -0.24 7.90
N GLY A 196 -8.22 -0.63 6.97
CA GLY A 196 -9.39 0.15 6.59
C GLY A 196 -9.06 1.44 5.81
N LEU A 197 -8.02 1.39 4.99
CA LEU A 197 -7.53 2.48 4.17
C LEU A 197 -7.72 2.21 2.67
N ALA A 198 -7.62 3.26 1.87
CA ALA A 198 -7.36 3.18 0.45
C ALA A 198 -5.85 3.06 0.18
N GLY A 199 -5.47 2.24 -0.81
CA GLY A 199 -4.08 2.10 -1.25
C GLY A 199 -4.02 1.78 -2.74
N PHE A 200 -3.09 2.39 -3.46
CA PHE A 200 -3.00 2.26 -4.90
C PHE A 200 -1.61 1.80 -5.37
N LYS A 201 -1.60 0.74 -6.18
CA LYS A 201 -0.46 0.32 -6.98
C LYS A 201 -0.65 0.80 -8.42
N PRO A 202 0.13 1.77 -8.92
CA PRO A 202 0.05 2.17 -10.31
C PRO A 202 0.61 1.09 -11.26
N SER A 203 0.36 1.24 -12.54
CA SER A 203 1.11 0.55 -13.59
C SER A 203 2.59 0.89 -13.50
N SER A 204 3.46 -0.02 -13.97
CA SER A 204 4.90 0.21 -14.02
C SER A 204 5.23 1.54 -14.72
N ALA A 205 6.25 2.24 -14.22
CA ALA A 205 6.71 3.53 -14.73
C ALA A 205 5.76 4.73 -14.56
N ARG A 206 4.52 4.57 -14.10
CA ARG A 206 3.61 5.70 -13.84
C ARG A 206 4.13 6.61 -12.71
N VAL A 207 4.70 6.01 -11.67
CA VAL A 207 5.43 6.72 -10.60
C VAL A 207 6.87 6.20 -10.60
N SER A 208 7.83 7.11 -10.55
CA SER A 208 9.25 6.74 -10.61
C SER A 208 9.72 5.96 -9.38
N CYS A 209 10.47 4.88 -9.61
CA CYS A 209 11.19 4.12 -8.58
C CYS A 209 12.68 4.55 -8.46
N ILE A 210 13.12 5.65 -9.10
CA ILE A 210 14.50 6.15 -8.97
C ILE A 210 14.75 6.59 -7.54
N GLY A 211 15.79 6.01 -6.90
CA GLY A 211 16.12 6.25 -5.49
C GLY A 211 15.26 5.47 -4.51
N VAL A 212 14.59 4.42 -4.97
CA VAL A 212 13.85 3.48 -4.13
C VAL A 212 14.62 2.16 -4.07
N TRP A 213 14.83 1.61 -2.87
CA TRP A 213 15.45 0.31 -2.71
C TRP A 213 14.63 -0.77 -3.41
N ALA A 214 15.26 -1.50 -4.32
CA ALA A 214 14.61 -2.50 -5.14
C ALA A 214 14.47 -3.84 -4.41
N LEU A 215 13.28 -4.44 -4.44
CA LEU A 215 13.06 -5.86 -4.11
C LEU A 215 13.05 -6.70 -5.38
N ALA A 216 12.29 -6.26 -6.39
CA ALA A 216 12.18 -6.89 -7.70
C ALA A 216 11.91 -5.81 -8.76
N PRO A 217 12.94 -5.30 -9.45
CA PRO A 217 12.84 -4.16 -10.37
C PRO A 217 11.77 -4.31 -11.46
N THR A 218 11.47 -5.55 -11.88
CA THR A 218 10.43 -5.79 -12.90
C THR A 218 9.01 -5.64 -12.38
N LEU A 219 8.82 -5.58 -11.04
CA LEU A 219 7.52 -5.55 -10.38
C LEU A 219 7.34 -4.35 -9.44
N ASP A 220 8.45 -3.76 -8.96
CA ASP A 220 8.41 -2.70 -7.98
C ASP A 220 7.63 -1.50 -8.50
N SER A 221 6.76 -0.98 -7.65
CA SER A 221 6.02 0.25 -7.89
C SER A 221 5.92 1.06 -6.60
N VAL A 222 5.79 2.38 -6.73
CA VAL A 222 5.56 3.32 -5.63
C VAL A 222 4.10 3.70 -5.60
N GLY A 223 3.48 3.63 -4.43
CA GLY A 223 2.07 3.96 -4.29
C GLY A 223 1.71 4.60 -2.96
N PRO A 224 0.65 5.44 -2.96
CA PRO A 224 0.13 6.11 -1.77
C PRO A 224 -0.83 5.23 -0.98
N LEU A 225 -0.92 5.56 0.33
CA LEU A 225 -1.94 5.10 1.27
C LEU A 225 -2.62 6.31 1.90
N ALA A 226 -3.96 6.28 2.00
CA ALA A 226 -4.76 7.36 2.55
C ALA A 226 -6.08 6.82 3.11
N HIS A 227 -6.86 7.66 3.82
CA HIS A 227 -8.21 7.28 4.25
C HIS A 227 -9.21 7.24 3.09
N THR A 228 -9.01 8.06 2.06
CA THR A 228 -9.96 8.20 0.93
C THR A 228 -9.31 7.92 -0.42
N VAL A 229 -10.11 7.51 -1.38
CA VAL A 229 -9.68 7.33 -2.78
C VAL A 229 -9.38 8.69 -3.42
N GLU A 230 -10.07 9.74 -2.99
CA GLU A 230 -9.83 11.12 -3.42
C GLU A 230 -8.41 11.57 -3.13
N ASP A 231 -7.91 11.32 -1.91
CA ASP A 231 -6.54 11.66 -1.51
C ASP A 231 -5.50 10.87 -2.31
N ILE A 232 -5.78 9.59 -2.60
CA ILE A 232 -4.96 8.78 -3.51
C ILE A 232 -4.85 9.44 -4.89
N CYS A 233 -5.98 9.86 -5.46
CA CYS A 233 -6.00 10.51 -6.78
C CYS A 233 -5.21 11.82 -6.79
N LEU A 234 -5.27 12.62 -5.72
CA LEU A 234 -4.51 13.86 -5.59
C LEU A 234 -3.01 13.59 -5.57
N LEU A 235 -2.54 12.59 -4.80
CA LEU A 235 -1.13 12.23 -4.74
C LEU A 235 -0.61 11.66 -6.04
N ILE A 236 -1.35 10.78 -6.70
CA ILE A 236 -0.92 10.21 -7.99
C ILE A 236 -0.73 11.29 -9.05
N ARG A 237 -1.58 12.32 -9.08
CA ARG A 237 -1.41 13.46 -10.00
C ARG A 237 -0.11 14.25 -9.75
N LEU A 238 0.33 14.36 -8.49
CA LEU A 238 1.61 15.02 -8.16
C LEU A 238 2.83 14.16 -8.50
N LEU A 239 2.67 12.83 -8.54
CA LEU A 239 3.76 11.88 -8.66
C LEU A 239 3.92 11.30 -10.07
N ALA A 240 2.88 11.41 -10.92
CA ALA A 240 2.90 10.84 -12.25
C ALA A 240 4.01 11.47 -13.11
N VAL A 241 4.77 10.61 -13.78
CA VAL A 241 5.85 11.06 -14.70
C VAL A 241 5.28 11.81 -15.90
N ASP A 242 4.12 11.39 -16.40
CA ASP A 242 3.38 12.04 -17.49
C ASP A 242 2.25 12.90 -16.92
N ALA A 243 2.58 14.09 -16.42
CA ALA A 243 1.60 15.05 -15.90
C ALA A 243 0.55 15.50 -16.96
N ASP A 244 0.82 15.29 -18.25
CA ASP A 244 -0.07 15.58 -19.38
C ASP A 244 -1.07 14.45 -19.71
N ALA A 245 -1.06 13.34 -18.99
CA ALA A 245 -2.15 12.37 -19.09
C ALA A 245 -3.45 13.08 -18.69
N ALA A 246 -4.30 13.33 -19.70
CA ALA A 246 -5.52 14.11 -19.58
C ALA A 246 -6.28 13.71 -18.31
N PRO A 247 -6.81 14.68 -17.53
CA PRO A 247 -7.67 14.34 -16.40
C PRO A 247 -8.73 13.39 -16.94
N ALA A 248 -8.98 12.30 -16.20
CA ALA A 248 -10.06 11.38 -16.53
C ALA A 248 -11.23 12.23 -17.00
N SER A 249 -11.64 12.06 -18.26
CA SER A 249 -12.64 12.92 -18.88
C SER A 249 -13.73 13.09 -17.85
N LYS A 250 -14.17 14.31 -17.60
CA LYS A 250 -15.44 14.52 -16.88
C LYS A 250 -16.42 13.67 -17.67
N ALA A 251 -16.68 12.45 -17.17
CA ALA A 251 -17.66 11.56 -17.76
C ALA A 251 -19.00 12.26 -17.58
N GLY A 252 -19.27 13.17 -18.49
CA GLY A 252 -20.58 13.78 -18.72
C GLY A 252 -21.46 12.72 -19.38
N GLY A 253 -21.99 11.85 -18.57
CA GLY A 253 -22.80 10.70 -18.91
C GLY A 253 -22.31 9.54 -18.07
N ALA A 254 -23.17 8.97 -17.22
CA ALA A 254 -22.85 7.85 -16.35
C ALA A 254 -22.51 6.61 -17.20
N ALA A 255 -21.25 6.49 -17.60
CA ALA A 255 -20.76 5.26 -18.21
C ALA A 255 -20.96 4.13 -17.20
N ILE A 256 -21.67 3.07 -17.62
CA ILE A 256 -21.90 1.89 -16.77
C ILE A 256 -20.54 1.29 -16.39
N ILE A 257 -20.27 1.20 -15.09
CA ILE A 257 -19.07 0.52 -14.60
C ILE A 257 -19.28 -0.98 -14.79
N ARG A 258 -18.50 -1.58 -15.69
CA ARG A 258 -18.49 -3.01 -15.95
C ARG A 258 -17.35 -3.67 -15.22
N VAL A 259 -17.64 -4.70 -14.43
CA VAL A 259 -16.65 -5.46 -13.67
C VAL A 259 -16.74 -6.95 -13.97
N VAL A 260 -15.59 -7.60 -14.09
CA VAL A 260 -15.46 -9.06 -14.13
C VAL A 260 -14.98 -9.53 -12.75
N VAL A 261 -15.70 -10.46 -12.18
CA VAL A 261 -15.38 -11.17 -10.95
C VAL A 261 -14.85 -12.55 -11.34
N PRO A 262 -13.59 -12.89 -11.08
CA PRO A 262 -13.05 -14.19 -11.42
C PRO A 262 -13.66 -15.28 -10.55
N GLU A 263 -14.01 -16.41 -11.16
CA GLU A 263 -14.41 -17.63 -10.46
C GLU A 263 -13.20 -18.40 -9.93
N GLY A 264 -13.42 -19.37 -9.06
CA GLY A 264 -12.40 -20.25 -8.50
C GLY A 264 -11.63 -19.64 -7.33
N VAL A 265 -10.36 -20.00 -7.18
CA VAL A 265 -9.54 -19.71 -5.97
C VAL A 265 -9.47 -18.23 -5.61
N TRP A 266 -9.64 -17.33 -6.56
CA TRP A 266 -9.51 -15.88 -6.39
C TRP A 266 -10.60 -15.26 -5.51
N THR A 267 -11.80 -15.85 -5.53
CA THR A 267 -12.98 -15.37 -4.81
C THR A 267 -13.64 -16.44 -3.96
N GLU A 268 -13.37 -17.73 -4.20
CA GLU A 268 -14.03 -18.85 -3.52
C GLU A 268 -13.17 -19.45 -2.40
N ASP A 269 -11.84 -19.58 -2.58
CA ASP A 269 -10.91 -19.98 -1.51
C ASP A 269 -10.46 -18.79 -0.66
N VAL A 270 -11.42 -18.09 -0.08
CA VAL A 270 -11.22 -17.01 0.88
C VAL A 270 -11.87 -17.38 2.22
N GLU A 271 -11.53 -16.68 3.30
CA GLU A 271 -12.19 -16.91 4.58
C GLU A 271 -13.67 -16.52 4.49
N PRO A 272 -14.58 -17.29 5.15
CA PRO A 272 -16.04 -17.13 4.98
C PRO A 272 -16.55 -15.71 5.23
N GLN A 273 -16.00 -14.99 6.19
CA GLN A 273 -16.40 -13.61 6.50
C GLN A 273 -15.97 -12.63 5.40
N ILE A 274 -14.81 -12.86 4.75
CA ILE A 274 -14.37 -12.08 3.60
C ILE A 274 -15.28 -12.35 2.40
N GLN A 275 -15.63 -13.61 2.18
CA GLN A 275 -16.55 -13.98 1.10
C GLN A 275 -17.91 -13.31 1.28
N ARG A 276 -18.51 -13.37 2.48
CA ARG A 276 -19.79 -12.71 2.75
C ARG A 276 -19.73 -11.20 2.56
N ALA A 277 -18.68 -10.53 3.05
CA ALA A 277 -18.48 -9.09 2.87
C ALA A 277 -18.29 -8.72 1.39
N PHE A 278 -17.59 -9.57 0.62
CA PHE A 278 -17.41 -9.40 -0.82
C PHE A 278 -18.75 -9.52 -1.56
N GLU A 279 -19.52 -10.58 -1.32
CA GLU A 279 -20.84 -10.77 -1.92
C GLU A 279 -21.82 -9.64 -1.58
N HIS A 280 -21.81 -9.17 -0.33
CA HIS A 280 -22.60 -8.02 0.06
C HIS A 280 -22.20 -6.76 -0.71
N SER A 281 -20.90 -6.54 -0.90
CA SER A 281 -20.40 -5.42 -1.70
C SER A 281 -20.85 -5.52 -3.17
N LEU A 282 -20.83 -6.71 -3.77
CA LEU A 282 -21.32 -6.92 -5.14
C LEU A 282 -22.81 -6.62 -5.29
N VAL A 283 -23.62 -7.01 -4.31
CA VAL A 283 -25.06 -6.68 -4.31
C VAL A 283 -25.27 -5.17 -4.31
N ARG A 284 -24.54 -4.44 -3.46
CA ARG A 284 -24.64 -2.97 -3.37
C ARG A 284 -24.15 -2.29 -4.65
N LEU A 285 -23.04 -2.74 -5.23
CA LEU A 285 -22.54 -2.23 -6.51
C LEU A 285 -23.54 -2.43 -7.64
N LYS A 286 -24.18 -3.60 -7.70
CA LYS A 286 -25.24 -3.89 -8.68
C LYS A 286 -26.46 -2.97 -8.49
N GLN A 287 -26.88 -2.73 -7.25
CA GLN A 287 -27.96 -1.79 -6.92
C GLN A 287 -27.62 -0.35 -7.31
N ALA A 288 -26.33 0.02 -7.25
CA ALA A 288 -25.83 1.32 -7.68
C ALA A 288 -25.66 1.45 -9.21
N GLY A 289 -25.93 0.37 -9.98
CA GLY A 289 -25.89 0.41 -11.44
C GLY A 289 -24.65 -0.21 -12.09
N ALA A 290 -23.78 -0.88 -11.33
CA ALA A 290 -22.67 -1.61 -11.92
C ALA A 290 -23.14 -2.89 -12.63
N GLU A 291 -22.53 -3.19 -13.77
CA GLU A 291 -22.68 -4.47 -14.48
C GLU A 291 -21.63 -5.45 -13.95
N ILE A 292 -22.08 -6.56 -13.35
CA ILE A 292 -21.20 -7.57 -12.74
C ILE A 292 -21.26 -8.85 -13.56
N ILE A 293 -20.12 -9.28 -14.08
CA ILE A 293 -19.95 -10.50 -14.89
C ILE A 293 -19.08 -11.47 -14.10
N ARG A 294 -19.59 -12.67 -13.80
CA ARG A 294 -18.79 -13.74 -13.21
C ARG A 294 -18.35 -14.71 -14.30
N LYS A 295 -17.07 -15.03 -14.34
CA LYS A 295 -16.52 -16.01 -15.26
C LYS A 295 -15.12 -16.46 -14.84
N PRO A 296 -14.67 -17.64 -15.29
CA PRO A 296 -13.27 -18.03 -15.14
C PRO A 296 -12.36 -17.05 -15.92
N LEU A 297 -11.17 -16.79 -15.38
CA LEU A 297 -10.12 -16.02 -16.04
C LEU A 297 -8.87 -16.91 -16.15
N HIS A 298 -8.71 -17.55 -17.30
CA HIS A 298 -7.64 -18.51 -17.55
C HIS A 298 -6.25 -17.88 -17.48
N ALA A 299 -6.14 -16.58 -17.78
CA ALA A 299 -4.90 -15.84 -17.60
C ALA A 299 -4.45 -15.84 -16.13
N LEU A 300 -5.36 -15.63 -15.18
CA LEU A 300 -5.05 -15.67 -13.74
C LEU A 300 -4.70 -17.10 -13.29
N ASP A 301 -5.44 -18.10 -13.74
CA ASP A 301 -5.21 -19.51 -13.38
C ASP A 301 -3.84 -19.97 -13.87
N ARG A 302 -3.42 -19.51 -15.06
CA ARG A 302 -2.08 -19.81 -15.57
C ARG A 302 -0.98 -19.12 -14.76
N VAL A 303 -1.19 -17.91 -14.24
CA VAL A 303 -0.24 -17.28 -13.31
C VAL A 303 0.00 -18.15 -12.09
N ALA A 304 -1.05 -18.69 -11.47
CA ALA A 304 -0.91 -19.57 -10.30
C ALA A 304 -0.09 -20.84 -10.62
N SER A 305 -0.33 -21.46 -11.80
CA SER A 305 0.44 -22.61 -12.26
C SER A 305 1.91 -22.29 -12.49
N LEU A 306 2.21 -21.15 -13.14
CA LEU A 306 3.60 -20.71 -13.40
C LEU A 306 4.37 -20.49 -12.10
N PHE A 307 3.75 -19.91 -11.07
CA PHE A 307 4.41 -19.73 -9.77
C PHE A 307 4.76 -21.07 -9.11
N SER A 308 3.93 -22.08 -9.31
CA SER A 308 4.19 -23.43 -8.81
C SER A 308 5.31 -24.14 -9.58
N GLU A 309 5.38 -23.92 -10.90
CA GLU A 309 6.32 -24.60 -11.80
C GLU A 309 7.72 -23.97 -11.79
N TYR A 310 7.79 -22.63 -11.81
CA TYR A 310 9.01 -21.87 -12.09
C TYR A 310 9.45 -20.93 -10.98
N GLY A 311 8.71 -20.86 -9.86
CA GLY A 311 8.91 -19.84 -8.83
C GLY A 311 8.28 -18.51 -9.23
N THR A 312 8.60 -17.45 -8.49
CA THR A 312 8.03 -16.12 -8.72
C THR A 312 9.10 -15.12 -9.19
N LEU A 313 8.72 -14.14 -10.03
CA LEU A 313 9.64 -13.06 -10.41
C LEU A 313 10.25 -12.41 -9.17
N VAL A 314 9.41 -12.05 -8.18
CA VAL A 314 9.89 -11.41 -6.95
C VAL A 314 10.89 -12.26 -6.19
N GLY A 315 10.70 -13.59 -6.14
CA GLY A 315 11.63 -14.48 -5.45
C GLY A 315 12.99 -14.59 -6.15
N ILE A 316 12.96 -14.75 -7.47
CA ILE A 316 14.16 -14.88 -8.30
C ILE A 316 14.97 -13.57 -8.27
N GLU A 317 14.34 -12.43 -8.50
CA GLU A 317 15.01 -11.13 -8.48
C GLU A 317 15.55 -10.78 -7.08
N ALA A 318 14.75 -10.98 -6.03
CA ALA A 318 15.18 -10.74 -4.66
C ALA A 318 16.41 -11.57 -4.30
N TRP A 319 16.46 -12.86 -4.70
CA TRP A 319 17.63 -13.70 -4.50
C TRP A 319 18.86 -13.10 -5.17
N HIS A 320 18.77 -12.78 -6.45
CA HIS A 320 19.91 -12.24 -7.20
C HIS A 320 20.41 -10.90 -6.71
N LEU A 321 19.52 -10.06 -6.20
CA LEU A 321 19.87 -8.74 -5.67
C LEU A 321 20.44 -8.79 -4.23
N HIS A 322 19.92 -9.69 -3.39
CA HIS A 322 20.13 -9.59 -1.94
C HIS A 322 20.80 -10.81 -1.30
N GLN A 323 21.24 -11.83 -2.08
CA GLN A 323 21.88 -13.02 -1.53
C GLN A 323 23.12 -12.72 -0.68
N GLU A 324 23.85 -11.62 -0.98
CA GLU A 324 25.02 -11.21 -0.20
C GLU A 324 24.65 -10.79 1.24
N ALA A 325 23.43 -10.32 1.48
CA ALA A 325 22.98 -10.01 2.83
C ALA A 325 22.98 -11.22 3.75
N LEU A 326 22.86 -12.45 3.19
CA LEU A 326 22.92 -13.70 3.95
C LEU A 326 24.29 -13.96 4.59
N THR A 327 25.35 -13.29 4.17
CA THR A 327 26.66 -13.32 4.88
C THR A 327 26.53 -12.73 6.29
N ARG A 328 25.50 -11.91 6.53
CA ARG A 328 25.11 -11.29 7.80
C ARG A 328 23.74 -11.76 8.27
N ALA A 329 23.36 -13.03 7.96
CA ALA A 329 22.01 -13.56 8.29
C ALA A 329 21.65 -13.45 9.78
N HIS A 330 22.65 -13.42 10.68
CA HIS A 330 22.43 -13.22 12.12
C HIS A 330 21.89 -11.81 12.49
N LEU A 331 21.95 -10.85 11.56
CA LEU A 331 21.36 -9.51 11.68
C LEU A 331 20.02 -9.40 10.98
N MET A 332 19.59 -10.42 10.26
CA MET A 332 18.33 -10.44 9.51
C MET A 332 17.18 -11.04 10.31
N ASP A 333 15.96 -10.72 9.92
CA ASP A 333 14.79 -11.52 10.29
C ASP A 333 14.96 -12.94 9.73
N ALA A 334 14.87 -13.93 10.61
CA ALA A 334 15.06 -15.33 10.25
C ALA A 334 14.08 -15.81 9.15
N GLN A 335 12.83 -15.33 9.14
CA GLN A 335 11.85 -15.68 8.12
C GLN A 335 12.19 -15.05 6.75
N VAL A 336 12.71 -13.82 6.75
CA VAL A 336 13.19 -13.16 5.52
C VAL A 336 14.44 -13.85 4.99
N ALA A 337 15.40 -14.17 5.84
CA ALA A 337 16.62 -14.89 5.45
C ALA A 337 16.31 -16.28 4.85
N LYS A 338 15.44 -17.08 5.50
CA LYS A 338 14.99 -18.38 4.99
C LYS A 338 14.26 -18.25 3.66
N ARG A 339 13.37 -17.28 3.54
CA ARG A 339 12.63 -17.03 2.30
C ARG A 339 13.56 -16.61 1.17
N LEU A 340 14.54 -15.77 1.45
CA LEU A 340 15.56 -15.40 0.46
C LEU A 340 16.35 -16.63 0.00
N GLN A 341 16.86 -17.43 0.94
CA GLN A 341 17.61 -18.64 0.67
C GLN A 341 16.79 -19.69 -0.13
N ALA A 342 15.50 -19.83 0.14
CA ALA A 342 14.64 -20.77 -0.57
C ALA A 342 14.54 -20.47 -2.07
N ASN A 343 14.72 -19.21 -2.49
CA ASN A 343 14.69 -18.83 -3.90
C ASN A 343 15.98 -19.15 -4.67
N ALA A 344 17.05 -19.55 -3.99
CA ALA A 344 18.27 -20.07 -4.62
C ALA A 344 18.01 -21.33 -5.49
N ALA A 345 16.91 -22.04 -5.22
CA ALA A 345 16.51 -23.22 -5.98
C ALA A 345 16.03 -22.91 -7.42
N TYR A 346 15.66 -21.66 -7.69
CA TYR A 346 15.13 -21.27 -8.99
C TYR A 346 16.22 -20.65 -9.87
N PRO A 347 16.52 -21.26 -11.04
CA PRO A 347 17.57 -20.75 -11.92
C PRO A 347 17.16 -19.43 -12.58
N LEU A 348 18.15 -18.59 -12.91
CA LEU A 348 17.93 -17.28 -13.53
C LEU A 348 17.20 -17.35 -14.88
N GLN A 349 17.33 -18.49 -15.60
CA GLN A 349 16.59 -18.72 -16.85
C GLN A 349 15.06 -18.63 -16.67
N ASN A 350 14.54 -18.97 -15.48
CA ASN A 350 13.12 -18.86 -15.20
C ASN A 350 12.64 -17.40 -15.26
N LEU A 351 13.51 -16.43 -15.03
CA LEU A 351 13.16 -14.99 -15.16
C LEU A 351 12.70 -14.66 -16.60
N SER A 352 13.52 -15.02 -17.60
CA SER A 352 13.15 -14.75 -19.00
C SER A 352 11.90 -15.50 -19.45
N LEU A 353 11.73 -16.73 -18.99
CA LEU A 353 10.54 -17.55 -19.26
C LEU A 353 9.28 -16.90 -18.64
N LEU A 354 9.36 -16.47 -17.39
CA LEU A 354 8.23 -15.82 -16.71
C LEU A 354 7.89 -14.47 -17.34
N LEU A 355 8.88 -13.70 -17.82
CA LEU A 355 8.65 -12.43 -18.54
C LEU A 355 7.98 -12.65 -19.89
N ASP A 356 8.33 -13.70 -20.64
CA ASP A 356 7.64 -14.07 -21.89
C ASP A 356 6.18 -14.49 -21.61
N TRP A 357 5.96 -15.33 -20.58
CA TRP A 357 4.60 -15.67 -20.16
C TRP A 357 3.80 -14.44 -19.70
N ARG A 358 4.42 -13.52 -18.97
CA ARG A 358 3.76 -12.27 -18.54
C ARG A 358 3.16 -11.52 -19.73
N MET A 359 3.94 -11.30 -20.79
CA MET A 359 3.47 -10.61 -22.00
C MET A 359 2.29 -11.32 -22.68
N ARG A 360 2.35 -12.65 -22.75
CA ARG A 360 1.26 -13.48 -23.34
C ARG A 360 0.00 -13.38 -22.49
N LEU A 361 0.14 -13.53 -21.16
CA LEU A 361 -0.99 -13.51 -20.24
C LEU A 361 -1.63 -12.12 -20.08
N GLN A 362 -0.86 -11.04 -20.24
CA GLN A 362 -1.41 -9.68 -20.30
C GLN A 362 -2.36 -9.52 -21.49
N ARG A 363 -1.97 -10.02 -22.68
CA ARG A 363 -2.85 -9.99 -23.88
C ARG A 363 -4.10 -10.86 -23.66
N MET A 364 -3.93 -12.08 -23.17
CA MET A 364 -5.02 -12.98 -22.88
C MET A 364 -6.02 -12.40 -21.88
N LEU A 365 -5.53 -11.77 -20.80
CA LEU A 365 -6.38 -11.11 -19.81
C LEU A 365 -7.15 -9.92 -20.43
N ALA A 366 -6.51 -9.13 -21.28
CA ALA A 366 -7.17 -8.02 -21.99
C ALA A 366 -8.32 -8.52 -22.87
N GLU A 367 -8.12 -9.64 -23.59
CA GLU A 367 -9.17 -10.32 -24.37
C GLU A 367 -10.29 -10.86 -23.47
N GLU A 368 -9.94 -11.42 -22.32
CA GLU A 368 -10.91 -11.92 -21.35
C GLU A 368 -11.71 -10.78 -20.69
N LEU A 369 -11.08 -9.66 -20.34
CA LEU A 369 -11.75 -8.53 -19.70
C LEU A 369 -12.60 -7.69 -20.66
N GLN A 370 -12.22 -7.59 -21.93
CA GLN A 370 -12.93 -6.78 -22.94
C GLN A 370 -13.19 -5.34 -22.47
N GLY A 371 -12.19 -4.73 -21.83
CA GLY A 371 -12.28 -3.38 -21.29
C GLY A 371 -13.05 -3.23 -19.99
N ALA A 372 -13.61 -4.30 -19.41
CA ALA A 372 -14.17 -4.28 -18.06
C ALA A 372 -13.05 -4.24 -17.02
N LEU A 373 -13.38 -3.84 -15.80
CA LEU A 373 -12.45 -3.87 -14.66
C LEU A 373 -12.47 -5.26 -14.00
N LEU A 374 -11.35 -5.68 -13.46
CA LEU A 374 -11.24 -6.86 -12.61
C LEU A 374 -11.60 -6.48 -11.17
N LEU A 375 -12.45 -7.26 -10.51
CA LEU A 375 -12.88 -7.02 -9.13
C LEU A 375 -12.79 -8.30 -8.30
N MET A 376 -12.09 -8.23 -7.15
CA MET A 376 -11.95 -9.34 -6.22
C MET A 376 -11.68 -8.85 -4.79
N PRO A 377 -11.75 -9.71 -3.76
CA PRO A 377 -11.25 -9.36 -2.43
C PRO A 377 -9.76 -9.04 -2.48
N THR A 378 -9.32 -8.01 -1.74
CA THR A 378 -7.89 -7.66 -1.72
C THR A 378 -7.04 -8.78 -1.14
N THR A 379 -7.49 -9.37 -0.03
CA THR A 379 -6.82 -10.46 0.67
C THR A 379 -7.75 -11.68 0.79
N ALA A 380 -7.17 -12.88 0.86
CA ALA A 380 -7.93 -14.12 1.03
C ALA A 380 -8.15 -14.49 2.50
N ILE A 381 -7.47 -13.80 3.42
CA ILE A 381 -7.56 -13.99 4.87
C ILE A 381 -7.63 -12.63 5.58
N ASP A 382 -8.24 -12.60 6.75
CA ASP A 382 -8.17 -11.48 7.68
C ASP A 382 -6.74 -11.29 8.22
N ALA A 383 -6.51 -10.22 8.98
CA ALA A 383 -5.26 -10.00 9.70
C ALA A 383 -5.00 -11.13 10.71
N PRO A 384 -3.94 -11.94 10.54
CA PRO A 384 -3.69 -13.05 11.43
C PRO A 384 -3.10 -12.59 12.79
N PRO A 385 -3.28 -13.38 13.89
CA PRO A 385 -2.66 -13.11 15.18
C PRO A 385 -1.13 -13.07 15.11
N LEU A 386 -0.52 -11.98 15.61
CA LEU A 386 0.94 -11.81 15.62
C LEU A 386 1.63 -12.94 16.37
N ARG A 387 1.14 -13.30 17.56
CA ARG A 387 1.71 -14.36 18.36
C ARG A 387 1.84 -15.67 17.58
N ARG A 388 0.80 -16.04 16.82
CA ARG A 388 0.82 -17.27 16.04
C ARG A 388 1.80 -17.21 14.87
N LEU A 389 2.00 -16.04 14.28
CA LEU A 389 3.00 -15.83 13.22
C LEU A 389 4.44 -15.95 13.74
N GLU A 390 4.66 -15.59 15.02
CA GLU A 390 5.97 -15.67 15.66
C GLU A 390 6.29 -17.09 16.14
N GLU A 391 5.29 -17.83 16.65
CA GLU A 391 5.46 -19.16 17.26
C GLU A 391 5.35 -20.32 16.26
N ASP A 392 4.68 -20.15 15.09
CA ASP A 392 4.37 -21.22 14.13
C ASP A 392 4.86 -20.83 12.72
N GLU A 393 6.03 -21.34 12.36
CA GLU A 393 6.63 -21.08 11.04
C GLU A 393 5.77 -21.62 9.89
N ALA A 394 5.15 -22.78 10.04
CA ALA A 394 4.30 -23.36 8.99
C ALA A 394 3.05 -22.48 8.77
N PHE A 395 2.49 -21.96 9.86
CA PHE A 395 1.39 -21.01 9.79
C PHE A 395 1.84 -19.70 9.12
N PHE A 396 3.02 -19.16 9.47
CA PHE A 396 3.58 -17.95 8.82
C PHE A 396 3.65 -18.13 7.31
N VAL A 397 4.25 -19.22 6.83
CA VAL A 397 4.40 -19.50 5.39
C VAL A 397 3.03 -19.58 4.70
N LYS A 398 2.09 -20.33 5.30
CA LYS A 398 0.72 -20.48 4.78
C LYS A 398 -0.04 -19.16 4.74
N ALA A 399 0.01 -18.40 5.84
CA ALA A 399 -0.65 -17.09 5.96
C ALA A 399 -0.07 -16.10 4.94
N ASN A 400 1.26 -16.01 4.83
CA ASN A 400 1.91 -15.12 3.87
C ASN A 400 1.55 -15.45 2.42
N ARG A 401 1.50 -16.72 2.05
CA ARG A 401 1.08 -17.16 0.71
C ARG A 401 -0.36 -16.77 0.40
N ARG A 402 -1.30 -17.01 1.32
CA ARG A 402 -2.71 -16.66 1.15
C ARG A 402 -2.92 -15.14 1.13
N MET A 403 -2.18 -14.41 1.97
CA MET A 403 -2.24 -12.94 2.03
C MET A 403 -1.86 -12.29 0.70
N LEU A 404 -0.81 -12.80 0.05
CA LEU A 404 -0.27 -12.25 -1.20
C LEU A 404 -1.02 -12.71 -2.46
N ARG A 405 -1.80 -13.78 -2.42
CA ARG A 405 -2.31 -14.50 -3.59
C ARG A 405 -2.92 -13.58 -4.65
N ASN A 406 -3.93 -12.82 -4.29
CA ASN A 406 -4.70 -12.00 -5.24
C ASN A 406 -3.86 -10.82 -5.76
N THR A 407 -3.20 -10.10 -4.87
CA THR A 407 -2.39 -8.93 -5.21
C THR A 407 -1.14 -9.29 -6.02
N MET A 408 -0.50 -10.43 -5.74
CA MET A 408 0.69 -10.89 -6.44
C MET A 408 0.41 -11.29 -7.89
N ALA A 409 -0.74 -11.92 -8.16
CA ALA A 409 -1.16 -12.23 -9.52
C ALA A 409 -1.39 -10.96 -10.35
N CYS A 410 -2.05 -9.95 -9.76
CA CYS A 410 -2.21 -8.64 -10.39
C CYS A 410 -0.87 -7.95 -10.64
N SER A 411 0.07 -8.01 -9.69
CA SER A 411 1.40 -7.42 -9.84
C SER A 411 2.19 -8.12 -10.94
N PHE A 412 2.14 -9.45 -11.03
CA PHE A 412 2.79 -10.20 -12.10
C PHE A 412 2.32 -9.74 -13.47
N LEU A 413 1.03 -9.45 -13.63
CA LEU A 413 0.44 -8.98 -14.89
C LEU A 413 0.54 -7.45 -15.08
N ASP A 414 1.23 -6.75 -14.19
CA ASP A 414 1.38 -5.28 -14.18
C ASP A 414 0.05 -4.51 -14.10
N LEU A 415 -0.96 -5.09 -13.52
CA LEU A 415 -2.24 -4.42 -13.41
C LEU A 415 -2.14 -3.26 -12.40
N PRO A 416 -2.59 -2.03 -12.74
CA PRO A 416 -2.85 -1.01 -11.74
C PRO A 416 -3.95 -1.53 -10.82
N GLY A 417 -3.81 -1.32 -9.51
CA GLY A 417 -4.74 -1.87 -8.54
C GLY A 417 -5.01 -0.93 -7.39
N LEU A 418 -6.27 -0.59 -7.21
CA LEU A 418 -6.77 0.20 -6.08
C LEU A 418 -7.47 -0.72 -5.10
N THR A 419 -7.03 -0.72 -3.84
CA THR A 419 -7.80 -1.27 -2.73
C THR A 419 -8.49 -0.15 -1.98
N PHE A 420 -9.69 -0.41 -1.48
CA PHE A 420 -10.43 0.52 -0.61
C PHE A 420 -11.41 -0.25 0.28
N PRO A 421 -11.71 0.28 1.49
CA PRO A 421 -12.62 -0.38 2.43
C PRO A 421 -14.06 -0.31 1.94
N THR A 422 -14.85 -1.35 2.25
CA THR A 422 -16.29 -1.43 1.89
C THR A 422 -17.20 -1.57 3.09
N GLY A 423 -16.63 -1.70 4.27
CA GLY A 423 -17.33 -1.91 5.54
C GLY A 423 -16.50 -2.75 6.50
N ILE A 424 -17.18 -3.37 7.41
CA ILE A 424 -16.62 -4.24 8.45
C ILE A 424 -17.22 -5.63 8.27
N ASN A 425 -16.38 -6.67 8.33
CA ASN A 425 -16.81 -8.05 8.25
C ASN A 425 -17.33 -8.57 9.63
N ASP A 426 -17.79 -9.81 9.65
CA ASP A 426 -18.40 -10.42 10.85
C ASP A 426 -17.41 -10.57 12.03
N ASN A 427 -16.11 -10.53 11.78
CA ASN A 427 -15.09 -10.52 12.82
C ASN A 427 -14.80 -9.12 13.37
N GLY A 428 -15.50 -8.09 12.88
CA GLY A 428 -15.29 -6.71 13.25
C GLY A 428 -14.00 -6.12 12.65
N LEU A 429 -13.48 -6.69 11.57
CA LEU A 429 -12.29 -6.24 10.84
C LEU A 429 -12.68 -5.59 9.50
N PRO A 430 -11.82 -4.73 8.92
CA PRO A 430 -12.10 -4.11 7.65
C PRO A 430 -12.30 -5.14 6.53
N ALA A 431 -13.33 -4.94 5.71
CA ALA A 431 -13.50 -5.61 4.44
C ALA A 431 -13.06 -4.66 3.32
N ALA A 432 -12.33 -5.16 2.33
CA ALA A 432 -11.80 -4.35 1.25
C ALA A 432 -11.93 -5.03 -0.12
N LEU A 433 -12.22 -4.22 -1.14
CA LEU A 433 -12.19 -4.61 -2.54
C LEU A 433 -10.87 -4.21 -3.20
N LEU A 434 -10.42 -5.04 -4.14
CA LEU A 434 -9.38 -4.73 -5.10
C LEU A 434 -10.02 -4.57 -6.47
N VAL A 435 -9.93 -3.36 -7.03
CA VAL A 435 -10.30 -3.07 -8.41
C VAL A 435 -9.03 -2.88 -9.24
N SER A 436 -8.96 -3.52 -10.41
CA SER A 436 -7.81 -3.49 -11.31
C SER A 436 -8.25 -3.41 -12.76
N ALA A 437 -7.31 -3.07 -13.64
CA ALA A 437 -7.49 -3.07 -15.10
C ALA A 437 -6.21 -3.53 -15.77
N GLU A 438 -6.23 -3.62 -17.10
CA GLU A 438 -5.01 -3.84 -17.90
C GLU A 438 -3.99 -2.74 -17.63
N SER A 439 -2.69 -3.07 -17.77
CA SER A 439 -1.59 -2.12 -17.60
C SER A 439 -1.81 -0.83 -18.41
N GLY A 440 -1.52 0.31 -17.79
CA GLY A 440 -1.71 1.64 -18.37
C GLY A 440 -3.10 2.23 -18.23
N ARG A 441 -4.07 1.49 -17.66
CA ARG A 441 -5.44 2.00 -17.43
C ARG A 441 -5.68 2.53 -16.00
N ASP A 442 -4.69 3.16 -15.44
CA ASP A 442 -4.68 3.71 -14.08
C ASP A 442 -5.87 4.65 -13.83
N GLU A 443 -6.16 5.57 -14.77
CA GLU A 443 -7.25 6.54 -14.62
C GLU A 443 -8.63 5.86 -14.59
N ALA A 444 -8.80 4.76 -15.33
CA ALA A 444 -10.04 3.97 -15.29
C ALA A 444 -10.24 3.31 -13.92
N VAL A 445 -9.16 2.77 -13.33
CA VAL A 445 -9.17 2.18 -11.99
C VAL A 445 -9.48 3.23 -10.92
N LEU A 446 -8.80 4.39 -10.97
CA LEU A 446 -9.00 5.48 -10.02
C LEU A 446 -10.41 6.07 -10.11
N GLY A 447 -10.90 6.35 -11.32
CA GLY A 447 -12.23 6.92 -11.53
C GLY A 447 -13.36 5.97 -11.10
N ALA A 448 -13.26 4.69 -11.48
CA ALA A 448 -14.23 3.68 -11.05
C ALA A 448 -14.16 3.44 -9.53
N GLY A 449 -12.95 3.40 -8.97
CA GLY A 449 -12.74 3.24 -7.53
C GLY A 449 -13.38 4.37 -6.72
N GLN A 450 -13.25 5.63 -7.15
CA GLN A 450 -13.94 6.76 -6.53
C GLN A 450 -15.47 6.57 -6.53
N ALA A 451 -16.05 6.20 -7.66
CA ALA A 451 -17.49 5.97 -7.76
C ALA A 451 -17.94 4.81 -6.86
N MET A 452 -17.23 3.67 -6.92
CA MET A 452 -17.54 2.48 -6.11
C MET A 452 -17.40 2.78 -4.59
N ALA A 453 -16.35 3.50 -4.19
CA ALA A 453 -16.15 3.86 -2.78
C ALA A 453 -17.34 4.69 -2.27
N ARG A 454 -17.78 5.71 -3.02
CA ARG A 454 -18.96 6.51 -2.67
C ARG A 454 -20.24 5.67 -2.58
N TRP A 455 -20.45 4.73 -3.49
CA TRP A 455 -21.61 3.82 -3.44
C TRP A 455 -21.60 2.90 -2.21
N LEU A 456 -20.40 2.48 -1.77
CA LEU A 456 -20.25 1.51 -0.68
C LEU A 456 -20.06 2.15 0.70
N THR A 457 -19.35 3.28 0.81
CA THR A 457 -19.04 3.89 2.09
C THR A 457 -19.66 5.27 2.28
N GLY A 458 -20.16 5.89 1.20
CA GLY A 458 -20.49 7.32 1.16
C GLY A 458 -19.22 8.17 1.12
N ASP A 459 -19.34 9.47 1.37
CA ASP A 459 -18.21 10.39 1.29
C ASP A 459 -17.31 10.39 2.54
N GLN A 460 -17.63 9.58 3.56
CA GLN A 460 -16.88 9.52 4.81
C GLN A 460 -15.96 8.30 4.88
N PRO A 461 -14.76 8.44 5.48
CA PRO A 461 -13.88 7.32 5.78
C PRO A 461 -14.55 6.29 6.69
N LEU A 462 -14.14 5.02 6.59
CA LEU A 462 -14.70 3.94 7.39
C LEU A 462 -14.57 4.21 8.91
N ASN A 463 -13.50 4.87 9.33
CA ASN A 463 -13.22 5.18 10.73
C ASN A 463 -14.13 6.25 11.34
N GLU A 464 -14.80 7.08 10.53
CA GLU A 464 -15.73 8.12 11.01
C GLU A 464 -17.17 7.65 11.19
N LYS A 465 -17.54 6.47 10.66
CA LYS A 465 -18.91 5.91 10.75
C LYS A 465 -19.19 5.14 12.05
N ARG A 466 -18.49 5.46 13.14
CA ARG A 466 -18.60 4.76 14.43
C ARG A 466 -19.01 5.68 15.55
#